data_28b606bad3f641c70185f6d0c626f533
#
_entry.id   28b606bad3f641c70185f6d0c626f533
#
_cell.length_a   1.000
_cell.length_b   1.000
_cell.length_c   1.000
_cell.angle_alpha   90.00
_cell.angle_beta   90.00
_cell.angle_gamma   90.00
#
_symmetry.space_group_name_H-M   'P 1'
#
loop_
_entity.id
_entity.type
_entity.pdbx_description
1 polymer ?
#
loop_
_entity_poly.entity_id
_entity_poly.type
_entity_poly.pdbx_seq_one_letter_code
_entity_poly.pdbx_strand_id
1 'polypeptide(L)'
;MQKNNLIKNLPISERPYEKFLKYGSKALSDADLLAIIIKTGTRDLSSLDIAKSILRQKQGNLLNLYEMSFEELMDFPGIGKIKAIQLKAAAELSKRIASTSRGYTLKMNSPASISDYYMEQMRHLREEIVLCAYFDSKGVFLGDKIISKGSITSSMVVISSVFKAALEKNAQRIVLLHNHPSGDASPSRDDISVTDNLCQGAKILGIEFVDHIIIGDNKYYSFFENNLI
;
A
#
# COMPACT_ATOMS: atom_id res chain seq x y z
N MET A 1 13.44 32.27 28.76
CA MET A 1 14.41 32.08 27.65
C MET A 1 14.25 30.66 27.10
N GLN A 2 13.48 30.47 26.05
CA GLN A 2 13.38 29.18 25.38
C GLN A 2 14.71 28.89 24.66
N LYS A 3 15.35 27.76 25.02
CA LYS A 3 16.55 27.28 24.32
C LYS A 3 16.15 26.98 22.86
N ASN A 4 16.74 27.69 21.90
CA ASN A 4 16.68 27.35 20.48
C ASN A 4 17.09 25.87 20.33
N ASN A 5 16.15 24.99 20.06
CA ASN A 5 16.38 23.56 19.81
C ASN A 5 16.93 23.33 18.38
N LEU A 6 18.06 23.96 18.07
CA LEU A 6 18.75 23.72 16.81
C LEU A 6 19.48 22.38 16.87
N ILE A 7 19.47 21.62 15.78
CA ILE A 7 20.26 20.36 15.67
C ILE A 7 21.71 20.54 16.10
N LYS A 8 22.27 21.75 15.87
CA LYS A 8 23.62 22.11 16.31
C LYS A 8 23.85 22.03 17.84
N ASN A 9 22.78 22.06 18.63
CA ASN A 9 22.86 21.95 20.08
C ASN A 9 22.81 20.50 20.58
N LEU A 10 22.55 19.54 19.69
CA LEU A 10 22.64 18.11 20.00
C LEU A 10 24.12 17.67 20.00
N PRO A 11 24.48 16.69 20.83
CA PRO A 11 25.76 16.01 20.68
C PRO A 11 25.96 15.55 19.23
N ILE A 12 27.19 15.61 18.75
CA ILE A 12 27.49 15.26 17.34
C ILE A 12 26.97 13.84 17.01
N SER A 13 27.12 12.90 17.96
CA SER A 13 26.65 11.51 17.81
C SER A 13 25.12 11.36 17.68
N GLU A 14 24.35 12.37 18.06
CA GLU A 14 22.88 12.34 18.04
C GLU A 14 22.30 13.13 16.87
N ARG A 15 23.12 13.81 16.08
CA ARG A 15 22.67 14.51 14.88
C ARG A 15 22.39 13.50 13.78
N PRO A 16 21.24 13.59 13.07
CA PRO A 16 20.82 12.58 12.12
C PRO A 16 21.85 12.24 11.04
N TYR A 17 22.54 13.24 10.46
CA TYR A 17 23.56 13.01 9.43
C TYR A 17 24.79 12.31 9.97
N GLU A 18 25.33 12.77 11.10
CA GLU A 18 26.50 12.21 11.75
C GLU A 18 26.23 10.80 12.30
N LYS A 19 25.01 10.59 12.81
CA LYS A 19 24.53 9.29 13.24
C LYS A 19 24.45 8.30 12.07
N PHE A 20 23.94 8.77 10.90
CA PHE A 20 23.92 7.96 9.68
C PHE A 20 25.33 7.57 9.24
N LEU A 21 26.26 8.54 9.17
CA LEU A 21 27.64 8.31 8.73
C LEU A 21 28.38 7.33 9.64
N LYS A 22 28.13 7.39 10.95
CA LYS A 22 28.83 6.57 11.93
C LYS A 22 28.24 5.16 12.10
N TYR A 23 26.91 5.04 12.06
CA TYR A 23 26.22 3.81 12.43
C TYR A 23 25.34 3.20 11.33
N GLY A 24 25.21 3.88 10.18
CA GLY A 24 24.37 3.46 9.06
C GLY A 24 22.87 3.73 9.27
N SER A 25 22.10 3.46 8.25
CA SER A 25 20.65 3.78 8.22
C SER A 25 19.83 3.00 9.27
N LYS A 26 20.24 1.77 9.60
CA LYS A 26 19.51 0.91 10.56
C LYS A 26 19.51 1.45 11.99
N ALA A 27 20.45 2.33 12.33
CA ALA A 27 20.55 2.93 13.66
C ALA A 27 19.71 4.20 13.82
N LEU A 28 19.10 4.68 12.74
CA LEU A 28 18.27 5.88 12.76
C LEU A 28 16.83 5.55 13.13
N SER A 29 16.24 6.43 13.94
CA SER A 29 14.80 6.43 14.17
C SER A 29 14.06 6.99 12.95
N ASP A 30 12.75 6.75 12.86
CA ASP A 30 11.88 7.35 11.82
C ASP A 30 11.99 8.88 11.80
N ALA A 31 12.09 9.50 12.98
CA ALA A 31 12.29 10.94 13.11
C ALA A 31 13.64 11.39 12.54
N ASP A 32 14.71 10.63 12.73
CA ASP A 32 16.02 10.93 12.16
C ASP A 32 15.97 10.87 10.62
N LEU A 33 15.35 9.82 10.07
CA LEU A 33 15.19 9.64 8.62
C LEU A 33 14.40 10.80 8.00
N LEU A 34 13.27 11.17 8.60
CA LEU A 34 12.47 12.31 8.14
C LEU A 34 13.23 13.63 8.28
N ALA A 35 13.97 13.83 9.37
CA ALA A 35 14.77 15.04 9.57
C ALA A 35 15.85 15.20 8.49
N ILE A 36 16.43 14.10 8.00
CA ILE A 36 17.38 14.10 6.88
C ILE A 36 16.68 14.55 5.58
N ILE A 37 15.46 14.07 5.32
CA ILE A 37 14.68 14.45 4.12
C ILE A 37 14.26 15.94 4.20
N ILE A 38 13.79 16.39 5.37
CA ILE A 38 13.38 17.79 5.61
C ILE A 38 14.58 18.75 5.54
N LYS A 39 15.79 18.31 5.86
CA LYS A 39 17.07 19.00 5.84
C LYS A 39 17.18 20.15 6.84
N THR A 40 16.31 21.15 6.76
CA THR A 40 16.38 22.39 7.54
C THR A 40 15.10 22.61 8.33
N GLY A 41 15.26 23.10 9.56
CA GLY A 41 14.15 23.57 10.39
C GLY A 41 13.73 25.01 10.08
N THR A 42 13.12 25.63 11.07
CA THR A 42 12.83 27.09 11.15
C THR A 42 13.81 27.75 12.12
N ARG A 43 13.55 29.02 12.44
CA ARG A 43 14.31 29.72 13.49
C ARG A 43 14.13 29.08 14.87
N ASP A 44 12.94 28.52 15.14
CA ASP A 44 12.53 28.05 16.47
C ASP A 44 12.46 26.51 16.57
N LEU A 45 12.32 25.81 15.46
CA LEU A 45 12.19 24.35 15.39
C LEU A 45 13.28 23.73 14.53
N SER A 46 13.94 22.70 15.05
CA SER A 46 14.86 21.88 14.25
C SER A 46 14.09 21.00 13.23
N SER A 47 14.79 20.50 12.21
CA SER A 47 14.18 19.50 11.30
C SER A 47 13.75 18.23 12.03
N LEU A 48 14.41 17.89 13.14
CA LEU A 48 14.04 16.75 13.98
C LEU A 48 12.76 17.01 14.78
N ASP A 49 12.54 18.24 15.26
CA ASP A 49 11.28 18.62 15.94
C ASP A 49 10.11 18.59 14.98
N ILE A 50 10.32 19.09 13.75
CA ILE A 50 9.32 19.04 12.68
C ILE A 50 9.00 17.58 12.34
N ALA A 51 10.00 16.74 12.17
CA ALA A 51 9.82 15.32 11.90
C ALA A 51 8.99 14.62 12.99
N LYS A 52 9.35 14.87 14.26
CA LYS A 52 8.59 14.33 15.41
C LYS A 52 7.14 14.83 15.44
N SER A 53 6.88 16.09 15.07
CA SER A 53 5.51 16.62 15.04
C SER A 53 4.66 15.97 13.93
N ILE A 54 5.25 15.70 12.75
CA ILE A 54 4.57 14.95 11.69
C ILE A 54 4.25 13.53 12.14
N LEU A 55 5.22 12.83 12.77
CA LEU A 55 5.02 11.46 13.22
C LEU A 55 3.97 11.34 14.34
N ARG A 56 3.80 12.37 15.19
CA ARG A 56 2.81 12.35 16.28
C ARG A 56 1.36 12.52 15.83
N GLN A 57 1.14 12.91 14.59
CA GLN A 57 -0.24 13.04 14.06
C GLN A 57 -0.86 11.66 13.81
N LYS A 58 -2.19 11.62 13.78
CA LYS A 58 -2.99 10.44 13.42
C LYS A 58 -2.49 9.15 14.10
N GLN A 59 -1.80 8.28 13.37
CA GLN A 59 -1.39 6.96 13.85
C GLN A 59 -0.06 6.94 14.62
N GLY A 60 0.67 8.05 14.67
CA GLY A 60 1.94 8.13 15.40
C GLY A 60 3.13 7.42 14.75
N ASN A 61 3.10 7.19 13.42
CA ASN A 61 4.12 6.46 12.69
C ASN A 61 4.33 7.02 11.25
N LEU A 62 5.18 6.36 10.44
CA LEU A 62 5.48 6.75 9.06
C LEU A 62 4.30 6.67 8.10
N LEU A 63 3.22 5.94 8.45
CA LEU A 63 2.00 5.89 7.63
C LEU A 63 1.37 7.27 7.45
N ASN A 64 1.63 8.20 8.37
CA ASN A 64 1.21 9.59 8.24
C ASN A 64 1.64 10.21 6.90
N LEU A 65 2.78 9.81 6.33
CA LEU A 65 3.25 10.32 5.03
C LEU A 65 2.34 9.88 3.86
N TYR A 66 1.70 8.73 3.97
CA TYR A 66 0.70 8.27 3.00
C TYR A 66 -0.63 8.96 3.21
N GLU A 67 -1.07 9.05 4.47
CA GLU A 67 -2.40 9.48 4.84
C GLU A 67 -2.62 11.00 4.80
N MET A 68 -1.59 11.77 5.11
CA MET A 68 -1.68 13.24 5.08
C MET A 68 -1.75 13.74 3.65
N SER A 69 -2.64 14.69 3.40
CA SER A 69 -2.70 15.41 2.13
C SER A 69 -1.46 16.31 1.97
N PHE A 70 -1.28 16.84 0.77
CA PHE A 70 -0.24 17.82 0.50
C PHE A 70 -0.43 19.10 1.32
N GLU A 71 -1.66 19.55 1.46
CA GLU A 71 -2.07 20.72 2.23
C GLU A 71 -1.82 20.51 3.72
N GLU A 72 -2.25 19.36 4.28
CA GLU A 72 -2.01 19.00 5.68
C GLU A 72 -0.51 19.00 6.03
N LEU A 73 0.36 18.57 5.11
CA LEU A 73 1.80 18.64 5.32
C LEU A 73 2.31 20.07 5.35
N MET A 74 1.76 20.98 4.54
CA MET A 74 2.16 22.38 4.53
C MET A 74 1.72 23.16 5.76
N ASP A 75 0.76 22.65 6.55
CA ASP A 75 0.33 23.28 7.81
C ASP A 75 1.41 23.18 8.91
N PHE A 76 2.42 22.31 8.74
CA PHE A 76 3.52 22.22 9.71
C PHE A 76 4.49 23.39 9.54
N PRO A 77 4.86 24.09 10.65
CA PRO A 77 5.85 25.14 10.61
C PRO A 77 7.16 24.67 10.00
N GLY A 78 7.61 25.35 8.93
CA GLY A 78 8.85 25.01 8.22
C GLY A 78 8.72 23.98 7.11
N ILE A 79 7.51 23.49 6.84
CA ILE A 79 7.20 22.69 5.66
C ILE A 79 6.52 23.57 4.62
N GLY A 80 7.30 24.05 3.64
CA GLY A 80 6.76 24.70 2.45
C GLY A 80 6.53 23.70 1.32
N LYS A 81 6.04 24.20 0.18
CA LYS A 81 5.71 23.37 -1.01
C LYS A 81 6.81 22.37 -1.38
N ILE A 82 8.07 22.80 -1.41
CA ILE A 82 9.19 21.94 -1.82
C ILE A 82 9.37 20.76 -0.85
N LYS A 83 9.34 21.01 0.46
CA LYS A 83 9.50 19.96 1.46
C LYS A 83 8.30 19.00 1.49
N ALA A 84 7.08 19.52 1.33
CA ALA A 84 5.88 18.69 1.19
C ALA A 84 5.98 17.76 -0.03
N ILE A 85 6.44 18.28 -1.19
CA ILE A 85 6.70 17.46 -2.38
C ILE A 85 7.76 16.39 -2.09
N GLN A 86 8.87 16.73 -1.43
CA GLN A 86 9.93 15.76 -1.09
C GLN A 86 9.41 14.64 -0.19
N LEU A 87 8.60 14.94 0.81
CA LEU A 87 7.99 13.95 1.70
C LEU A 87 7.01 13.04 0.95
N LYS A 88 6.13 13.61 0.12
CA LYS A 88 5.20 12.82 -0.71
C LYS A 88 5.93 11.97 -1.75
N ALA A 89 7.00 12.50 -2.36
CA ALA A 89 7.83 11.75 -3.30
C ALA A 89 8.56 10.57 -2.62
N ALA A 90 9.07 10.77 -1.39
CA ALA A 90 9.69 9.69 -0.63
C ALA A 90 8.68 8.59 -0.27
N ALA A 91 7.47 8.95 0.14
CA ALA A 91 6.39 8.00 0.37
C ALA A 91 6.05 7.21 -0.90
N GLU A 92 5.85 7.89 -2.03
CA GLU A 92 5.56 7.23 -3.31
C GLU A 92 6.70 6.32 -3.77
N LEU A 93 7.97 6.74 -3.62
CA LEU A 93 9.13 5.88 -3.92
C LEU A 93 9.15 4.62 -3.05
N SER A 94 8.87 4.76 -1.75
CA SER A 94 8.79 3.60 -0.84
C SER A 94 7.73 2.61 -1.30
N LYS A 95 6.54 3.10 -1.71
CA LYS A 95 5.46 2.28 -2.26
C LYS A 95 5.90 1.55 -3.54
N ARG A 96 6.53 2.28 -4.48
CA ARG A 96 7.01 1.68 -5.73
C ARG A 96 8.12 0.66 -5.49
N ILE A 97 9.04 0.93 -4.57
CA ILE A 97 10.12 -0.02 -4.22
C ILE A 97 9.51 -1.29 -3.62
N ALA A 98 8.56 -1.16 -2.71
CA ALA A 98 7.89 -2.30 -2.10
C ALA A 98 7.11 -3.14 -3.12
N SER A 99 6.47 -2.47 -4.11
CA SER A 99 5.75 -3.15 -5.20
C SER A 99 6.65 -3.60 -6.36
N THR A 100 7.95 -3.20 -6.37
CA THR A 100 8.88 -3.63 -7.42
C THR A 100 9.38 -5.03 -7.11
N SER A 101 8.78 -6.03 -7.72
CA SER A 101 9.33 -7.38 -7.73
C SER A 101 10.65 -7.37 -8.50
N ARG A 102 11.74 -7.85 -7.88
CA ARG A 102 13.07 -7.96 -8.52
C ARG A 102 13.01 -8.94 -9.69
N GLY A 103 12.59 -8.48 -10.87
CA GLY A 103 12.58 -9.30 -12.09
C GLY A 103 11.62 -10.51 -12.06
N TYR A 104 10.79 -10.65 -11.06
CA TYR A 104 9.75 -11.66 -11.01
C TYR A 104 8.54 -11.14 -11.78
N THR A 105 8.32 -11.66 -12.98
CA THR A 105 6.97 -11.68 -13.54
C THR A 105 6.09 -12.34 -12.48
N LEU A 106 5.02 -11.67 -12.05
CA LEU A 106 4.07 -12.28 -11.12
C LEU A 106 3.67 -13.62 -11.71
N LYS A 107 4.00 -14.70 -11.01
CA LYS A 107 3.54 -16.04 -11.36
C LYS A 107 2.56 -16.45 -10.30
N MET A 108 1.50 -17.06 -10.71
CA MET A 108 0.48 -17.64 -9.84
C MET A 108 1.04 -18.90 -9.18
N ASN A 109 1.91 -18.72 -8.17
CA ASN A 109 2.54 -19.85 -7.47
C ASN A 109 1.77 -20.25 -6.22
N SER A 110 1.21 -19.27 -5.51
CA SER A 110 0.43 -19.46 -4.27
C SER A 110 -0.36 -18.19 -3.95
N PRO A 111 -1.44 -18.26 -3.15
CA PRO A 111 -2.14 -17.09 -2.63
C PRO A 111 -1.21 -16.10 -1.92
N ALA A 112 -0.26 -16.59 -1.13
CA ALA A 112 0.74 -15.77 -0.47
C ALA A 112 1.55 -14.93 -1.45
N SER A 113 2.03 -15.50 -2.56
CA SER A 113 2.83 -14.78 -3.56
C SER A 113 2.05 -13.68 -4.27
N ILE A 114 0.75 -13.89 -4.48
CA ILE A 114 -0.16 -12.89 -5.06
C ILE A 114 -0.45 -11.80 -4.03
N SER A 115 -0.75 -12.19 -2.79
CA SER A 115 -0.97 -11.27 -1.68
C SER A 115 0.24 -10.34 -1.47
N ASP A 116 1.45 -10.90 -1.39
CA ASP A 116 2.69 -10.13 -1.21
C ASP A 116 2.90 -9.09 -2.32
N TYR A 117 2.56 -9.45 -3.56
CA TYR A 117 2.68 -8.55 -4.71
C TYR A 117 1.74 -7.34 -4.59
N TYR A 118 0.50 -7.55 -4.11
CA TYR A 118 -0.50 -6.49 -4.00
C TYR A 118 -0.56 -5.82 -2.62
N MET A 119 0.07 -6.39 -1.58
CA MET A 119 -0.01 -5.92 -0.20
C MET A 119 0.24 -4.41 -0.08
N GLU A 120 1.42 -3.94 -0.50
CA GLU A 120 1.79 -2.54 -0.37
C GLU A 120 0.99 -1.59 -1.28
N GLN A 121 0.36 -2.12 -2.32
CA GLN A 121 -0.49 -1.33 -3.22
C GLN A 121 -1.88 -1.11 -2.64
N MET A 122 -2.38 -2.07 -1.85
CA MET A 122 -3.79 -2.13 -1.45
C MET A 122 -4.02 -1.86 0.04
N ARG A 123 -3.14 -2.30 0.95
CA ARG A 123 -3.37 -2.23 2.41
C ARG A 123 -3.56 -0.82 2.97
N HIS A 124 -3.02 0.21 2.30
CA HIS A 124 -3.09 1.60 2.75
C HIS A 124 -4.17 2.42 2.06
N LEU A 125 -5.02 1.79 1.26
CA LEU A 125 -6.10 2.50 0.58
C LEU A 125 -7.22 2.80 1.57
N ARG A 126 -7.73 4.04 1.53
CA ARG A 126 -8.84 4.49 2.38
C ARG A 126 -10.20 4.04 1.88
N GLU A 127 -10.27 3.71 0.60
CA GLU A 127 -11.46 3.19 -0.05
C GLU A 127 -11.23 1.73 -0.39
N GLU A 128 -12.30 0.95 -0.35
CA GLU A 128 -12.29 -0.40 -0.83
C GLU A 128 -12.14 -0.40 -2.35
N ILE A 129 -11.17 -1.14 -2.87
CA ILE A 129 -10.92 -1.29 -4.31
C ILE A 129 -10.97 -2.77 -4.64
N VAL A 130 -11.80 -3.11 -5.63
CA VAL A 130 -11.84 -4.44 -6.21
C VAL A 130 -10.98 -4.45 -7.46
N LEU A 131 -10.02 -5.37 -7.51
CA LEU A 131 -9.09 -5.57 -8.61
C LEU A 131 -9.15 -7.02 -9.06
N CYS A 132 -9.06 -7.27 -10.37
CA CYS A 132 -8.90 -8.61 -10.89
C CYS A 132 -7.55 -8.75 -11.59
N ALA A 133 -6.79 -9.77 -11.22
CA ALA A 133 -5.54 -10.17 -11.86
C ALA A 133 -5.79 -11.32 -12.84
N TYR A 134 -5.17 -11.24 -14.01
CA TYR A 134 -5.39 -12.11 -15.15
C TYR A 134 -4.12 -12.88 -15.49
N PHE A 135 -4.25 -14.18 -15.78
CA PHE A 135 -3.13 -15.07 -16.06
C PHE A 135 -3.44 -15.97 -17.26
N ASP A 136 -2.39 -16.42 -17.93
CA ASP A 136 -2.49 -17.45 -18.97
C ASP A 136 -2.62 -18.86 -18.34
N SER A 137 -2.71 -19.89 -19.21
CA SER A 137 -2.77 -21.30 -18.78
C SER A 137 -1.56 -21.78 -18.00
N LYS A 138 -0.42 -21.10 -18.13
CA LYS A 138 0.84 -21.40 -17.43
C LYS A 138 1.01 -20.62 -16.14
N GLY A 139 0.00 -19.80 -15.78
CA GLY A 139 0.05 -18.91 -14.61
C GLY A 139 0.95 -17.69 -14.80
N VAL A 140 1.26 -17.30 -16.04
CA VAL A 140 1.99 -16.08 -16.33
C VAL A 140 1.03 -14.89 -16.28
N PHE A 141 1.43 -13.83 -15.57
CA PHE A 141 0.64 -12.62 -15.40
C PHE A 141 0.45 -11.86 -16.72
N LEU A 142 -0.78 -11.58 -17.07
CA LEU A 142 -1.19 -10.84 -18.27
C LEU A 142 -1.57 -9.38 -17.96
N GLY A 143 -1.60 -9.02 -16.70
CA GLY A 143 -2.01 -7.70 -16.22
C GLY A 143 -3.18 -7.78 -15.26
N ASP A 144 -3.54 -6.64 -14.71
CA ASP A 144 -4.69 -6.48 -13.83
C ASP A 144 -5.64 -5.38 -14.31
N LYS A 145 -6.75 -5.24 -13.61
CA LYS A 145 -7.72 -4.16 -13.84
C LYS A 145 -8.49 -3.88 -12.56
N ILE A 146 -8.62 -2.61 -12.22
CA ILE A 146 -9.55 -2.17 -11.18
C ILE A 146 -10.96 -2.35 -11.73
N ILE A 147 -11.76 -3.12 -11.03
CA ILE A 147 -13.15 -3.47 -11.40
C ILE A 147 -14.13 -2.47 -10.79
N SER A 148 -13.95 -2.14 -9.49
CA SER A 148 -14.77 -1.13 -8.82
C SER A 148 -13.98 -0.39 -7.76
N LYS A 149 -14.49 0.78 -7.38
CA LYS A 149 -14.07 1.57 -6.20
C LYS A 149 -15.30 1.74 -5.32
N GLY A 150 -15.13 1.63 -4.01
CA GLY A 150 -16.19 1.51 -3.03
C GLY A 150 -16.46 0.06 -2.67
N SER A 151 -17.41 -0.19 -1.74
CA SER A 151 -17.69 -1.54 -1.25
C SER A 151 -18.05 -2.51 -2.37
N ILE A 152 -17.58 -3.74 -2.21
CA ILE A 152 -17.90 -4.82 -3.14
C ILE A 152 -19.40 -5.10 -3.04
N THR A 153 -20.07 -5.04 -4.18
CA THR A 153 -21.47 -5.46 -4.29
C THR A 153 -21.54 -6.66 -5.23
N SER A 154 -22.41 -7.61 -4.92
CA SER A 154 -22.69 -8.77 -5.78
C SER A 154 -23.37 -8.40 -7.10
N SER A 155 -23.17 -7.16 -7.56
CA SER A 155 -23.84 -6.66 -8.75
C SER A 155 -23.33 -7.36 -10.02
N MET A 156 -24.24 -7.64 -10.94
CA MET A 156 -23.94 -8.18 -12.28
C MET A 156 -22.88 -7.35 -13.03
N VAL A 157 -22.76 -6.05 -12.71
CA VAL A 157 -21.77 -5.13 -13.30
C VAL A 157 -20.35 -5.51 -12.93
N VAL A 158 -20.09 -5.90 -11.67
CA VAL A 158 -18.77 -6.37 -11.24
C VAL A 158 -18.40 -7.65 -11.99
N ILE A 159 -19.29 -8.63 -12.02
CA ILE A 159 -19.07 -9.93 -12.65
C ILE A 159 -18.82 -9.76 -14.15
N SER A 160 -19.66 -9.00 -14.86
CA SER A 160 -19.52 -8.75 -16.29
C SER A 160 -18.21 -8.03 -16.62
N SER A 161 -17.77 -7.08 -15.77
CA SER A 161 -16.53 -6.33 -15.95
C SER A 161 -15.29 -7.21 -15.80
N VAL A 162 -15.32 -8.16 -14.85
CA VAL A 162 -14.26 -9.15 -14.66
C VAL A 162 -14.10 -10.02 -15.90
N PHE A 163 -15.18 -10.64 -16.37
CA PHE A 163 -15.10 -11.56 -17.51
C PHE A 163 -14.87 -10.85 -18.84
N LYS A 164 -15.41 -9.65 -19.04
CA LYS A 164 -15.08 -8.86 -20.23
C LYS A 164 -13.57 -8.62 -20.33
N ALA A 165 -12.94 -8.19 -19.24
CA ALA A 165 -11.51 -7.97 -19.24
C ALA A 165 -10.69 -9.28 -19.37
N ALA A 166 -11.18 -10.39 -18.82
CA ALA A 166 -10.57 -11.69 -19.02
C ALA A 166 -10.54 -12.11 -20.49
N LEU A 167 -11.66 -11.94 -21.20
CA LEU A 167 -11.76 -12.24 -22.63
C LEU A 167 -10.89 -11.31 -23.47
N GLU A 168 -10.88 -10.00 -23.19
CA GLU A 168 -10.03 -9.01 -23.87
C GLU A 168 -8.53 -9.35 -23.74
N LYS A 169 -8.12 -9.92 -22.59
CA LYS A 169 -6.73 -10.33 -22.33
C LYS A 169 -6.41 -11.78 -22.73
N ASN A 170 -7.38 -12.53 -23.26
CA ASN A 170 -7.27 -13.97 -23.46
C ASN A 170 -6.81 -14.73 -22.20
N ALA A 171 -7.27 -14.29 -21.04
CA ALA A 171 -6.93 -14.90 -19.77
C ALA A 171 -7.67 -16.24 -19.61
N GLN A 172 -6.96 -17.24 -19.09
CA GLN A 172 -7.50 -18.56 -18.77
C GLN A 172 -7.68 -18.76 -17.27
N ARG A 173 -7.02 -17.91 -16.48
CA ARG A 173 -7.06 -17.92 -15.02
C ARG A 173 -7.24 -16.51 -14.49
N ILE A 174 -8.05 -16.36 -13.45
CA ILE A 174 -8.30 -15.08 -12.81
C ILE A 174 -8.23 -15.22 -11.29
N VAL A 175 -7.75 -14.15 -10.64
CA VAL A 175 -7.78 -13.98 -9.19
C VAL A 175 -8.42 -12.63 -8.89
N LEU A 176 -9.44 -12.65 -8.04
CA LEU A 176 -10.05 -11.42 -7.54
C LEU A 176 -9.30 -10.97 -6.29
N LEU A 177 -9.08 -9.68 -6.16
CA LEU A 177 -8.50 -9.07 -4.96
C LEU A 177 -9.33 -7.86 -4.55
N HIS A 178 -9.49 -7.65 -3.25
CA HIS A 178 -9.94 -6.38 -2.71
C HIS A 178 -9.30 -6.10 -1.36
N ASN A 179 -9.29 -4.85 -0.95
CA ASN A 179 -8.77 -4.45 0.34
C ASN A 179 -9.90 -4.07 1.29
N HIS A 180 -9.71 -4.35 2.57
CA HIS A 180 -10.53 -3.80 3.64
C HIS A 180 -9.81 -2.62 4.31
N PRO A 181 -10.32 -1.39 4.19
CA PRO A 181 -9.72 -0.22 4.85
C PRO A 181 -9.66 -0.32 6.38
N SER A 182 -10.48 -1.19 6.99
CA SER A 182 -10.43 -1.50 8.42
C SER A 182 -9.15 -2.23 8.84
N GLY A 183 -8.42 -2.81 7.87
CA GLY A 183 -7.27 -3.67 8.11
C GLY A 183 -7.63 -5.11 8.50
N ASP A 184 -8.91 -5.44 8.71
CA ASP A 184 -9.35 -6.83 8.93
C ASP A 184 -9.66 -7.52 7.61
N ALA A 185 -8.98 -8.63 7.32
CA ALA A 185 -9.14 -9.38 6.08
C ALA A 185 -10.28 -10.42 6.13
N SER A 186 -11.07 -10.47 7.20
CA SER A 186 -12.17 -11.41 7.33
C SER A 186 -13.26 -11.16 6.28
N PRO A 187 -13.74 -12.20 5.54
CA PRO A 187 -14.71 -12.01 4.48
C PRO A 187 -16.09 -11.61 5.01
N SER A 188 -16.75 -10.70 4.33
CA SER A 188 -18.14 -10.36 4.53
C SER A 188 -19.08 -11.34 3.81
N ARG A 189 -20.39 -11.22 4.06
CA ARG A 189 -21.40 -12.00 3.31
C ARG A 189 -21.42 -11.63 1.82
N ASP A 190 -21.18 -10.38 1.51
CA ASP A 190 -21.16 -9.91 0.11
C ASP A 190 -19.93 -10.48 -0.62
N ASP A 191 -18.77 -10.58 0.04
CA ASP A 191 -17.57 -11.21 -0.52
C ASP A 191 -17.82 -12.69 -0.87
N ILE A 192 -18.49 -13.42 0.00
CA ILE A 192 -18.86 -14.82 -0.25
C ILE A 192 -19.80 -14.89 -1.45
N SER A 193 -20.83 -14.06 -1.50
CA SER A 193 -21.82 -14.05 -2.60
C SER A 193 -21.18 -13.70 -3.96
N VAL A 194 -20.26 -12.71 -3.99
CA VAL A 194 -19.52 -12.37 -5.21
C VAL A 194 -18.63 -13.52 -5.66
N THR A 195 -17.95 -14.17 -4.72
CA THR A 195 -17.10 -15.34 -4.99
C THR A 195 -17.89 -16.46 -5.64
N ASP A 196 -19.03 -16.84 -5.07
CA ASP A 196 -19.92 -17.88 -5.61
C ASP A 196 -20.38 -17.56 -7.04
N ASN A 197 -20.80 -16.32 -7.29
CA ASN A 197 -21.23 -15.87 -8.60
C ASN A 197 -20.10 -15.89 -9.64
N LEU A 198 -18.88 -15.50 -9.22
CA LEU A 198 -17.70 -15.56 -10.10
C LEU A 198 -17.30 -17.00 -10.42
N CYS A 199 -17.35 -17.90 -9.45
CA CYS A 199 -17.11 -19.33 -9.67
C CYS A 199 -18.08 -19.91 -10.72
N GLN A 200 -19.37 -19.57 -10.61
CA GLN A 200 -20.38 -20.02 -11.58
C GLN A 200 -20.14 -19.44 -12.97
N GLY A 201 -19.90 -18.13 -13.07
CA GLY A 201 -19.62 -17.46 -14.34
C GLY A 201 -18.34 -17.96 -15.02
N ALA A 202 -17.29 -18.18 -14.25
CA ALA A 202 -16.01 -18.72 -14.73
C ALA A 202 -16.20 -20.13 -15.35
N LYS A 203 -16.97 -20.98 -14.68
CA LYS A 203 -17.30 -22.34 -15.16
C LYS A 203 -18.00 -22.33 -16.50
N ILE A 204 -18.93 -21.39 -16.72
CA ILE A 204 -19.66 -21.25 -17.98
C ILE A 204 -18.72 -20.80 -19.11
N LEU A 205 -17.78 -19.92 -18.81
CA LEU A 205 -16.86 -19.36 -19.80
C LEU A 205 -15.59 -20.17 -20.03
N GLY A 206 -15.39 -21.27 -19.28
CA GLY A 206 -14.18 -22.08 -19.36
C GLY A 206 -12.94 -21.34 -18.83
N ILE A 207 -13.12 -20.38 -17.91
CA ILE A 207 -12.07 -19.65 -17.23
C ILE A 207 -11.91 -20.25 -15.82
N GLU A 208 -10.69 -20.47 -15.37
CA GLU A 208 -10.42 -20.92 -14.01
C GLU A 208 -10.44 -19.73 -13.05
N PHE A 209 -11.43 -19.69 -12.14
CA PHE A 209 -11.43 -18.77 -11.00
C PHE A 209 -10.58 -19.39 -9.89
N VAL A 210 -9.37 -18.87 -9.71
CA VAL A 210 -8.35 -19.54 -8.88
C VAL A 210 -8.49 -19.15 -7.42
N ASP A 211 -8.72 -17.87 -7.14
CA ASP A 211 -8.85 -17.39 -5.76
C ASP A 211 -9.57 -16.04 -5.69
N HIS A 212 -10.08 -15.76 -4.50
CA HIS A 212 -10.47 -14.45 -4.05
C HIS A 212 -9.63 -14.12 -2.82
N ILE A 213 -8.83 -13.05 -2.91
CA ILE A 213 -7.90 -12.65 -1.85
C ILE A 213 -8.31 -11.30 -1.28
N ILE A 214 -8.58 -11.25 0.02
CA ILE A 214 -8.86 -10.02 0.75
C ILE A 214 -7.58 -9.54 1.41
N ILE A 215 -7.21 -8.29 1.16
CA ILE A 215 -6.02 -7.66 1.73
C ILE A 215 -6.41 -6.80 2.93
N GLY A 216 -5.87 -7.17 4.09
CA GLY A 216 -5.92 -6.38 5.32
C GLY A 216 -4.59 -5.67 5.61
N ASP A 217 -4.37 -5.27 6.87
CA ASP A 217 -3.09 -4.67 7.27
C ASP A 217 -2.07 -5.77 7.62
N ASN A 218 -1.07 -5.94 6.74
CA ASN A 218 -0.04 -7.00 6.80
C ASN A 218 -0.60 -8.42 6.93
N LYS A 219 -1.82 -8.65 6.50
CA LYS A 219 -2.49 -9.97 6.50
C LYS A 219 -3.42 -10.08 5.31
N TYR A 220 -3.71 -11.28 4.90
CA TYR A 220 -4.67 -11.56 3.85
C TYR A 220 -5.58 -12.72 4.23
N TYR A 221 -6.68 -12.84 3.51
CA TYR A 221 -7.57 -13.98 3.54
C TYR A 221 -7.71 -14.53 2.12
N SER A 222 -7.46 -15.80 1.91
CA SER A 222 -7.64 -16.52 0.65
C SER A 222 -8.84 -17.45 0.75
N PHE A 223 -9.77 -17.36 -0.16
CA PHE A 223 -10.92 -18.27 -0.22
C PHE A 223 -10.48 -19.70 -0.58
N PHE A 224 -9.47 -19.83 -1.44
CA PHE A 224 -8.89 -21.12 -1.79
C PHE A 224 -8.24 -21.81 -0.58
N GLU A 225 -7.39 -21.12 0.18
CA GLU A 225 -6.73 -21.69 1.37
C GLU A 225 -7.74 -22.09 2.47
N ASN A 226 -8.91 -21.45 2.49
CA ASN A 226 -9.97 -21.73 3.44
C ASN A 226 -11.05 -22.69 2.89
N ASN A 227 -10.81 -23.33 1.73
CA ASN A 227 -11.70 -24.32 1.09
C ASN A 227 -13.12 -23.77 0.79
N LEU A 228 -13.19 -22.50 0.37
CA LEU A 228 -14.44 -21.85 -0.04
C LEU A 228 -14.56 -21.73 -1.58
N ILE A 229 -13.56 -22.23 -2.29
CA ILE A 229 -13.52 -22.35 -3.76
C ILE A 229 -13.08 -23.75 -4.12
#